data_de4f707fcf7904e42694001e3c84a2bf
#
_entry.id   de4f707fcf7904e42694001e3c84a2bf
#
_cell.length_a   1.000
_cell.length_b   1.000
_cell.length_c   1.000
_cell.angle_alpha   90.00
_cell.angle_beta   90.00
_cell.angle_gamma   90.00
#
_symmetry.space_group_name_H-M   'P 1'
#
loop_
_entity.id
_entity.type
_entity.pdbx_description
1 polymer ?
#
loop_
_entity_poly.entity_id
_entity_poly.type
_entity_poly.pdbx_seq_one_letter_code
_entity_poly.pdbx_strand_id
1 'polypeptide(L)'
;MIEAVAVDFDGVIHNADNGWQGGVIYGDPLPGSLDALRELMKDHPVFIMTARPNLVPVAEWLKNFGFDTITQDAYDKEAKERWHTRDILLVTNVKLPAIVYIDDKGYSFKSWNEGVVDWVNRIAKKP
;
A
#
# COMPACT_ATOMS: atom_id res chain seq x y z
N MET A 1 -7.80 16.19 13.10
CA MET A 1 -7.00 15.76 11.92
C MET A 1 -7.13 14.25 11.75
N ILE A 2 -7.35 13.80 10.54
CA ILE A 2 -7.42 12.37 10.24
C ILE A 2 -6.00 11.85 10.05
N GLU A 3 -5.63 10.86 10.86
CA GLU A 3 -4.29 10.28 10.85
C GLU A 3 -4.29 8.93 10.15
N ALA A 4 -4.57 8.95 8.84
CA ALA A 4 -4.58 7.74 8.02
C ALA A 4 -3.18 7.23 7.75
N VAL A 5 -3.07 5.92 7.59
CA VAL A 5 -1.83 5.23 7.25
C VAL A 5 -1.98 4.56 5.89
N ALA A 6 -1.10 4.87 4.98
CA ALA A 6 -1.06 4.23 3.67
C ALA A 6 -0.05 3.08 3.68
N VAL A 7 -0.45 1.93 3.18
CA VAL A 7 0.40 0.73 3.15
C VAL A 7 0.42 0.18 1.73
N ASP A 8 1.60 0.00 1.17
CA ASP A 8 1.77 -0.64 -0.13
C ASP A 8 1.42 -2.13 -0.04
N PHE A 9 1.12 -2.74 -1.16
CA PHE A 9 0.72 -4.16 -1.20
C PHE A 9 1.90 -5.07 -1.56
N ASP A 10 2.40 -4.98 -2.79
CA ASP A 10 3.48 -5.85 -3.26
C ASP A 10 4.80 -5.48 -2.59
N GLY A 11 5.44 -6.46 -1.97
CA GLY A 11 6.70 -6.25 -1.26
C GLY A 11 6.55 -5.74 0.17
N VAL A 12 5.34 -5.44 0.63
CA VAL A 12 5.06 -4.98 1.99
C VAL A 12 4.10 -5.91 2.71
N ILE A 13 2.97 -6.24 2.10
CA ILE A 13 1.99 -7.20 2.62
C ILE A 13 2.11 -8.53 1.91
N HIS A 14 2.13 -8.49 0.58
CA HIS A 14 2.25 -9.66 -0.29
C HIS A 14 3.71 -9.93 -0.62
N ASN A 15 4.14 -11.17 -0.46
CA ASN A 15 5.48 -11.58 -0.86
C ASN A 15 5.55 -11.61 -2.39
N ALA A 16 6.21 -10.62 -2.96
CA ALA A 16 6.34 -10.44 -4.40
C ALA A 16 7.75 -10.81 -4.90
N ASP A 17 8.42 -11.78 -4.27
CA ASP A 17 9.81 -12.14 -4.56
C ASP A 17 10.04 -12.55 -6.02
N ASN A 18 9.02 -13.10 -6.69
CA ASN A 18 9.12 -13.50 -8.08
C ASN A 18 8.72 -12.41 -9.08
N GLY A 19 8.59 -11.19 -8.62
CA GLY A 19 8.25 -10.02 -9.44
C GLY A 19 6.82 -10.02 -9.95
N TRP A 20 6.56 -9.21 -10.95
CA TRP A 20 5.24 -9.07 -11.55
C TRP A 20 4.90 -10.29 -12.41
N GLN A 21 3.78 -10.93 -12.13
CA GLN A 21 3.31 -12.13 -12.83
C GLN A 21 1.95 -11.87 -13.45
N GLY A 22 1.82 -10.81 -14.25
CA GLY A 22 0.59 -10.50 -14.97
C GLY A 22 -0.60 -10.16 -14.07
N GLY A 23 -0.35 -9.74 -12.83
CA GLY A 23 -1.40 -9.42 -11.87
C GLY A 23 -1.80 -10.55 -10.94
N VAL A 24 -1.23 -11.74 -11.11
CA VAL A 24 -1.51 -12.87 -10.23
C VAL A 24 -0.88 -12.61 -8.85
N ILE A 25 -1.67 -12.82 -7.79
CA ILE A 25 -1.19 -12.73 -6.41
C ILE A 25 -0.82 -14.14 -5.97
N TYR A 26 0.43 -14.48 -6.15
CA TYR A 26 0.93 -15.86 -6.02
C TYR A 26 1.56 -16.13 -4.66
N GLY A 27 1.97 -15.09 -3.96
CA GLY A 27 2.76 -15.25 -2.74
C GLY A 27 1.91 -15.30 -1.48
N ASP A 28 2.58 -15.62 -0.38
CA ASP A 28 1.99 -15.58 0.94
C ASP A 28 2.08 -14.16 1.53
N PRO A 29 1.30 -13.87 2.60
CA PRO A 29 1.53 -12.65 3.34
C PRO A 29 2.95 -12.62 3.90
N LEU A 30 3.60 -11.46 3.86
CA LEU A 30 4.86 -11.30 4.54
C LEU A 30 4.68 -11.49 6.05
N PRO A 31 5.66 -12.12 6.74
CA PRO A 31 5.52 -12.38 8.17
C PRO A 31 5.18 -11.13 8.97
N GLY A 32 4.12 -11.21 9.78
CA GLY A 32 3.68 -10.13 10.64
C GLY A 32 2.84 -9.06 9.96
N SER A 33 2.69 -9.08 8.63
CA SER A 33 2.00 -8.02 7.91
C SER A 33 0.52 -7.91 8.26
N LEU A 34 -0.18 -9.05 8.31
CA LEU A 34 -1.62 -9.04 8.58
C LEU A 34 -1.93 -8.64 10.02
N ASP A 35 -1.13 -9.10 10.97
CA ASP A 35 -1.27 -8.70 12.37
C ASP A 35 -0.98 -7.22 12.55
N ALA A 36 0.03 -6.69 11.85
CA ALA A 36 0.36 -5.27 11.89
C ALA A 36 -0.77 -4.42 11.31
N LEU A 37 -1.39 -4.85 10.22
CA LEU A 37 -2.56 -4.15 9.66
C LEU A 37 -3.68 -4.07 10.68
N ARG A 38 -4.01 -5.18 11.34
CA ARG A 38 -5.06 -5.21 12.36
C ARG A 38 -4.73 -4.29 13.53
N GLU A 39 -3.48 -4.27 13.94
CA GLU A 39 -3.03 -3.40 15.03
C GLU A 39 -3.16 -1.92 14.66
N LEU A 40 -2.73 -1.56 13.45
CA LEU A 40 -2.86 -0.18 12.95
C LEU A 40 -4.32 0.25 12.85
N MET A 41 -5.19 -0.64 12.40
CA MET A 41 -6.61 -0.33 12.21
C MET A 41 -7.37 -0.10 13.52
N LYS A 42 -6.80 -0.47 14.67
CA LYS A 42 -7.41 -0.15 15.97
C LYS A 42 -7.43 1.35 16.23
N ASP A 43 -6.39 2.05 15.80
CA ASP A 43 -6.21 3.47 16.12
C ASP A 43 -6.25 4.39 14.90
N HIS A 44 -6.13 3.85 13.69
CA HIS A 44 -5.99 4.64 12.48
C HIS A 44 -6.86 4.11 11.35
N PRO A 45 -7.38 4.99 10.48
CA PRO A 45 -7.79 4.57 9.15
C PRO A 45 -6.56 4.05 8.40
N VAL A 46 -6.68 2.89 7.79
CA VAL A 46 -5.59 2.30 6.98
C VAL A 46 -6.12 2.06 5.57
N PHE A 47 -5.36 2.43 4.57
CA PHE A 47 -5.70 2.09 3.20
C PHE A 47 -4.50 1.46 2.51
N ILE A 48 -4.80 0.54 1.61
CA ILE A 48 -3.81 -0.10 0.76
C ILE A 48 -3.68 0.73 -0.51
N MET A 49 -2.48 1.28 -0.72
CA MET A 49 -2.17 2.06 -1.91
C MET A 49 -1.26 1.22 -2.79
N THR A 50 -1.74 0.84 -3.96
CA THR A 50 -1.01 -0.02 -4.87
C THR A 50 -0.99 0.58 -6.27
N ALA A 51 0.08 0.32 -7.01
CA ALA A 51 0.18 0.73 -8.42
C ALA A 51 -0.58 -0.21 -9.36
N ARG A 52 -1.16 -1.30 -8.85
CA ARG A 52 -1.90 -2.25 -9.68
C ARG A 52 -3.10 -1.59 -10.35
N PRO A 53 -3.32 -1.81 -11.65
CA PRO A 53 -4.48 -1.24 -12.33
C PRO A 53 -5.79 -1.91 -11.94
N ASN A 54 -5.76 -3.20 -11.59
CA ASN A 54 -6.94 -3.94 -11.16
C ASN A 54 -6.87 -4.19 -9.65
N LEU A 55 -7.77 -3.56 -8.91
CA LEU A 55 -7.79 -3.59 -7.46
C LEU A 55 -8.57 -4.77 -6.88
N VAL A 56 -9.50 -5.34 -7.66
CA VAL A 56 -10.39 -6.39 -7.16
C VAL A 56 -9.63 -7.62 -6.65
N PRO A 57 -8.61 -8.15 -7.34
CA PRO A 57 -7.86 -9.28 -6.82
C PRO A 57 -7.18 -9.00 -5.48
N VAL A 58 -6.68 -7.78 -5.27
CA VAL A 58 -6.07 -7.38 -4.00
C VAL A 58 -7.11 -7.39 -2.88
N ALA A 59 -8.27 -6.79 -3.12
CA ALA A 59 -9.36 -6.75 -2.14
C ALA A 59 -9.85 -8.15 -1.80
N GLU A 60 -10.02 -9.02 -2.78
CA GLU A 60 -10.46 -10.40 -2.57
C GLU A 60 -9.41 -11.20 -1.78
N TRP A 61 -8.14 -11.01 -2.09
CA TRP A 61 -7.05 -11.67 -1.36
C TRP A 61 -7.08 -11.28 0.12
N LEU A 62 -7.25 -9.99 0.41
CA LEU A 62 -7.34 -9.50 1.78
C LEU A 62 -8.61 -10.01 2.49
N LYS A 63 -9.73 -10.09 1.78
CA LYS A 63 -10.96 -10.67 2.35
C LYS A 63 -10.77 -12.11 2.78
N ASN A 64 -9.98 -12.87 2.03
CA ASN A 64 -9.69 -14.26 2.37
C ASN A 64 -8.93 -14.39 3.68
N PHE A 65 -8.27 -13.32 4.14
CA PHE A 65 -7.58 -13.28 5.42
C PHE A 65 -8.41 -12.57 6.51
N GLY A 66 -9.68 -12.29 6.25
CA GLY A 66 -10.60 -11.78 7.26
C GLY A 66 -10.79 -10.28 7.30
N PHE A 67 -10.28 -9.54 6.33
CA PHE A 67 -10.47 -8.09 6.25
C PHE A 67 -11.74 -7.74 5.47
N ASP A 68 -12.48 -6.77 5.97
CA ASP A 68 -13.52 -6.10 5.18
C ASP A 68 -12.82 -5.10 4.26
N THR A 69 -13.07 -5.20 2.97
CA THR A 69 -12.40 -4.36 1.98
C THR A 69 -13.38 -3.66 1.07
N ILE A 70 -12.95 -2.52 0.56
CA ILE A 70 -13.65 -1.78 -0.48
C ILE A 70 -12.61 -1.28 -1.47
N THR A 71 -12.94 -1.32 -2.76
CA THR A 71 -12.01 -0.87 -3.81
C THR A 71 -12.41 0.50 -4.32
N GLN A 72 -11.38 1.28 -4.66
CA GLN A 72 -11.61 2.58 -5.25
C GLN A 72 -10.43 2.95 -6.16
N ASP A 73 -10.70 3.11 -7.46
CA ASP A 73 -9.68 3.47 -8.44
C ASP A 73 -9.66 4.98 -8.72
N ALA A 74 -8.72 5.41 -9.57
CA ALA A 74 -8.52 6.82 -9.90
C ALA A 74 -9.74 7.48 -10.57
N TYR A 75 -10.65 6.69 -11.11
CA TYR A 75 -11.84 7.17 -11.79
C TYR A 75 -13.06 7.26 -10.90
N ASP A 76 -12.98 6.73 -9.71
CA ASP A 76 -14.09 6.73 -8.75
C ASP A 76 -14.01 7.97 -7.87
N LYS A 77 -14.96 8.88 -8.06
CA LYS A 77 -15.00 10.14 -7.33
C LYS A 77 -15.34 9.99 -5.85
N GLU A 78 -15.95 8.88 -5.46
CA GLU A 78 -16.30 8.62 -4.06
C GLU A 78 -15.14 8.09 -3.25
N ALA A 79 -14.02 7.75 -3.90
CA ALA A 79 -12.81 7.23 -3.25
C ALA A 79 -12.36 8.09 -2.10
N LYS A 80 -12.43 9.38 -2.30
CA LYS A 80 -11.89 10.36 -1.35
C LYS A 80 -12.64 10.43 -0.03
N GLU A 81 -13.84 9.87 0.04
CA GLU A 81 -14.66 9.98 1.23
C GLU A 81 -14.49 8.80 2.18
N ARG A 82 -13.90 7.69 1.71
CA ARG A 82 -13.80 6.46 2.49
C ARG A 82 -12.42 6.14 3.05
N TRP A 83 -11.40 6.89 2.66
CA TRP A 83 -10.04 6.64 3.09
C TRP A 83 -9.84 6.85 4.61
N HIS A 84 -10.80 7.47 5.27
CA HIS A 84 -10.73 7.76 6.69
C HIS A 84 -11.58 6.83 7.56
N THR A 85 -12.06 5.72 7.03
CA THR A 85 -12.84 4.74 7.78
C THR A 85 -11.92 3.68 8.39
N ARG A 86 -12.08 3.38 9.69
CA ARG A 86 -11.22 2.42 10.37
C ARG A 86 -11.65 0.97 10.24
N ASP A 87 -12.93 0.71 10.04
CA ASP A 87 -13.48 -0.64 10.02
C ASP A 87 -13.35 -1.32 8.67
N ILE A 88 -13.06 -0.56 7.64
CA ILE A 88 -12.96 -1.05 6.28
C ILE A 88 -11.57 -0.71 5.74
N LEU A 89 -10.92 -1.69 5.14
CA LEU A 89 -9.63 -1.51 4.49
C LEU A 89 -9.88 -1.07 3.04
N LEU A 90 -9.64 0.20 2.77
CA LEU A 90 -9.75 0.72 1.41
C LEU A 90 -8.57 0.24 0.58
N VAL A 91 -8.84 -0.28 -0.61
CA VAL A 91 -7.82 -0.65 -1.60
C VAL A 91 -7.92 0.31 -2.77
N THR A 92 -6.86 1.05 -3.03
CA THR A 92 -6.87 2.12 -4.04
C THR A 92 -5.55 2.19 -4.81
N ASN A 93 -5.61 2.76 -6.00
CA ASN A 93 -4.41 3.15 -6.77
C ASN A 93 -4.27 4.69 -6.84
N VAL A 94 -4.97 5.39 -5.96
CA VAL A 94 -4.88 6.84 -5.81
C VAL A 94 -4.04 7.16 -4.58
N LYS A 95 -3.13 8.13 -4.70
CA LYS A 95 -2.38 8.62 -3.55
C LYS A 95 -3.26 9.56 -2.74
N LEU A 96 -3.75 9.07 -1.61
CA LEU A 96 -4.57 9.85 -0.68
C LEU A 96 -3.69 10.38 0.46
N PRO A 97 -4.14 11.45 1.15
CA PRO A 97 -3.38 11.98 2.29
C PRO A 97 -3.20 10.96 3.40
N ALA A 98 -1.98 10.85 3.91
CA ALA A 98 -1.66 9.97 5.03
C ALA A 98 -0.55 10.58 5.87
N ILE A 99 -0.47 10.20 7.14
CA ILE A 99 0.64 10.63 8.00
C ILE A 99 1.93 9.89 7.68
N VAL A 100 1.81 8.72 7.07
CA VAL A 100 2.96 7.90 6.67
C VAL A 100 2.56 6.99 5.51
N TYR A 101 3.50 6.75 4.61
CA TYR A 101 3.38 5.79 3.51
C TYR A 101 4.39 4.67 3.75
N ILE A 102 3.88 3.48 4.10
CA ILE A 102 4.72 2.30 4.34
C ILE A 102 4.95 1.61 3.01
N ASP A 103 6.18 1.64 2.52
CA ASP A 103 6.54 1.28 1.16
C ASP A 103 7.94 0.67 1.17
N ASP A 104 8.19 -0.31 0.31
CA ASP A 104 9.49 -0.99 0.23
C ASP A 104 10.51 -0.28 -0.66
N LYS A 105 10.07 0.69 -1.46
CA LYS A 105 10.92 1.41 -2.41
C LYS A 105 11.05 2.90 -2.13
N GLY A 106 10.37 3.38 -1.12
CA GLY A 106 10.34 4.78 -0.78
C GLY A 106 11.68 5.29 -0.27
N TYR A 107 11.94 6.53 -0.55
CA TYR A 107 13.07 7.28 0.00
C TYR A 107 12.51 8.31 0.98
N SER A 108 13.02 8.35 2.20
CA SER A 108 12.60 9.34 3.19
C SER A 108 13.25 10.70 2.86
N PHE A 109 12.51 11.51 2.13
CA PHE A 109 13.02 12.81 1.66
C PHE A 109 13.12 13.82 2.79
N LYS A 110 14.24 14.51 2.84
CA LYS A 110 14.44 15.66 3.75
C LYS A 110 14.80 16.92 2.97
N SER A 111 15.75 16.83 2.08
CA SER A 111 16.13 17.93 1.20
C SER A 111 16.82 17.40 -0.05
N TRP A 112 16.84 18.20 -1.12
CA TRP A 112 17.55 17.83 -2.33
C TRP A 112 19.08 17.87 -2.16
N ASN A 113 19.56 18.49 -1.09
CA ASN A 113 21.00 18.62 -0.82
C ASN A 113 21.64 17.40 -0.18
N GLU A 114 20.87 16.37 0.11
CA GLU A 114 21.35 15.17 0.82
C GLU A 114 21.62 13.99 -0.11
N GLY A 115 21.95 14.25 -1.37
CA GLY A 115 22.38 13.19 -2.28
C GLY A 115 21.28 12.32 -2.85
N VAL A 116 20.07 12.86 -3.00
CA VAL A 116 18.91 12.14 -3.54
C VAL A 116 19.21 11.63 -4.95
N VAL A 117 19.77 12.47 -5.82
CA VAL A 117 20.07 12.08 -7.20
C VAL A 117 21.11 10.96 -7.24
N ASP A 118 22.14 11.06 -6.40
CA ASP A 118 23.17 10.01 -6.31
C ASP A 118 22.58 8.69 -5.81
N TRP A 119 21.68 8.75 -4.85
CA TRP A 119 20.98 7.57 -4.32
C TRP A 119 20.17 6.88 -5.42
N VAL A 120 19.39 7.67 -6.18
CA VAL A 120 18.61 7.14 -7.31
C VAL A 120 19.52 6.48 -8.34
N ASN A 121 20.62 7.13 -8.69
CA ASN A 121 21.56 6.60 -9.69
C ASN A 121 22.22 5.29 -9.23
N ARG A 122 22.50 5.16 -7.93
CA ARG A 122 23.07 3.92 -7.39
C ARG A 122 22.07 2.77 -7.47
N ILE A 123 20.80 3.03 -7.19
CA ILE A 123 19.74 2.01 -7.28
C ILE A 123 19.52 1.61 -8.73
N ALA A 124 19.48 2.58 -9.65
CA ALA A 124 19.23 2.35 -11.07
C ALA A 124 20.34 1.52 -11.73
N LYS A 125 21.56 1.53 -11.19
CA LYS A 125 22.71 0.79 -11.73
C LYS A 125 22.80 -0.64 -11.23
N LYS A 126 22.00 -1.03 -10.26
CA LYS A 126 21.99 -2.42 -9.78
C LYS A 126 21.35 -3.31 -10.83
N PRO A 127 21.99 -4.44 -11.20
CA PRO A 127 21.40 -5.40 -12.13
C PRO A 127 20.14 -6.06 -11.56
#